data_7abf39890a14508350d9b37870541470
#
_entry.id   7abf39890a14508350d9b37870541470
#
_cell.length_a   1.000
_cell.length_b   1.000
_cell.length_c   1.000
_cell.angle_alpha   90.00
_cell.angle_beta   90.00
_cell.angle_gamma   90.00
#
_symmetry.space_group_name_H-M   'P 1'
#
loop_
_entity.id
_entity.type
_entity.pdbx_description
1 polymer ?
#
loop_
_entity_poly.entity_id
_entity_poly.type
_entity_poly.pdbx_seq_one_letter_code
_entity_poly.pdbx_strand_id
1 'polypeptide(L)'
;MNNLNYGIIGNCRTAALVSETGSLDWCCLPEFDSASVFAKLLDDKKGGHFAFNVGGSYTVTQTYVEDTCILKTEFTSEEASFEVYDFLPRYKKNDKTYHAPPEVIRYLKVTKGEPKLKVDYSPKLEYALGNTEIYIKKDFIVALTEEDEFDTLFLYTSLSKEAVANSEEIKLTEDAFFLMSYNEKIELPSMDSINLDYENTLAYWINWTDNTPRFENYNNLILRSAMTLKLLSYDKTGAILAAATTSLPETIGEVRNWDYRFCWVRDASMVVRVISQLGHTRMTKRYLQFIIDLIPDKNEKLQIMYGINKEKELTEKILTHLSGYKDSKPVRTGNAAYAQKQNDIYGILVDVIHQELVKFKNDTDNKEELWTITKGIAWVVGKHWQEPDKGIWEFRTEDRHFTFSKVLCWVAINRAIKISELFNKTSKLERWKTLEQAIKNDILENAWNEEMQAFTQSYGSKDLDASVLLMESYGFIDAKDPKYISTVKAIGKDLTNDGLLYRYKNEDDFGLPSSSFTICTFWYINSLNKIGEVEEARRQFERLIGFSNHLGLMSEDIDFETKRLLGNFPQAYSHLALIETAINLSKAN
;
A
#
# COMPACT_ATOMS: atom_id res chain seq x y z
N MET A 1 13.35 -20.87 0.46
CA MET A 1 13.21 -19.97 -0.69
C MET A 1 12.35 -18.79 -0.27
N ASN A 2 12.81 -17.56 -0.38
CA ASN A 2 12.23 -16.39 0.27
C ASN A 2 10.86 -16.02 -0.29
N ASN A 3 9.90 -15.84 0.62
CA ASN A 3 8.48 -15.52 0.36
C ASN A 3 8.20 -14.03 0.65
N LEU A 4 8.97 -13.06 0.15
CA LEU A 4 8.89 -11.66 0.59
C LEU A 4 8.82 -11.55 2.14
N ASN A 5 9.69 -12.30 2.83
CA ASN A 5 9.78 -12.31 4.28
C ASN A 5 10.50 -11.06 4.79
N TYR A 6 9.83 -9.93 4.63
CA TYR A 6 10.28 -8.62 5.07
C TYR A 6 9.32 -8.02 6.09
N GLY A 7 9.87 -7.32 7.08
CA GLY A 7 9.14 -6.36 7.88
C GLY A 7 9.25 -4.97 7.29
N ILE A 8 8.18 -4.18 7.34
CA ILE A 8 8.19 -2.77 6.97
C ILE A 8 8.34 -1.90 8.22
N ILE A 9 9.28 -0.99 8.19
CA ILE A 9 9.41 0.11 9.16
C ILE A 9 9.22 1.44 8.45
N GLY A 10 8.76 2.47 9.16
CA GLY A 10 8.55 3.77 8.53
C GLY A 10 7.95 4.80 9.49
N ASN A 11 7.90 6.04 9.03
CA ASN A 11 7.42 7.18 9.81
C ASN A 11 6.38 8.05 9.09
N CYS A 12 5.71 7.53 8.08
CA CYS A 12 4.77 8.25 7.21
C CYS A 12 5.41 9.39 6.39
N ARG A 13 6.72 9.37 6.22
CA ARG A 13 7.49 10.18 5.28
C ARG A 13 8.23 9.28 4.30
N THR A 14 8.80 8.23 4.82
CA THR A 14 9.47 7.17 4.08
C THR A 14 9.34 5.85 4.82
N ALA A 15 9.79 4.76 4.17
CA ALA A 15 9.80 3.41 4.74
C ALA A 15 11.03 2.62 4.29
N ALA A 16 11.34 1.57 5.05
CA ALA A 16 12.34 0.59 4.70
C ALA A 16 11.83 -0.83 4.91
N LEU A 17 12.39 -1.80 4.17
CA LEU A 17 12.11 -3.22 4.32
C LEU A 17 13.34 -3.93 4.89
N VAL A 18 13.10 -4.65 5.99
CA VAL A 18 14.10 -5.45 6.69
C VAL A 18 13.73 -6.92 6.56
N SER A 19 14.63 -7.72 6.01
CA SER A 19 14.43 -9.16 5.79
C SER A 19 14.31 -9.93 7.12
N GLU A 20 13.78 -11.15 7.06
CA GLU A 20 13.68 -12.07 8.21
C GLU A 20 15.02 -12.36 8.91
N THR A 21 16.13 -12.10 8.22
CA THR A 21 17.50 -12.22 8.75
C THR A 21 18.07 -10.91 9.30
N GLY A 22 17.28 -9.83 9.34
CA GLY A 22 17.70 -8.53 9.84
C GLY A 22 18.50 -7.68 8.85
N SER A 23 18.50 -8.01 7.56
CA SER A 23 19.12 -7.19 6.50
C SER A 23 18.14 -6.14 6.00
N LEU A 24 18.52 -4.87 6.01
CA LEU A 24 17.77 -3.77 5.40
C LEU A 24 18.10 -3.75 3.91
N ASP A 25 17.16 -4.20 3.08
CA ASP A 25 17.36 -4.51 1.66
C ASP A 25 16.61 -3.54 0.72
N TRP A 26 15.75 -2.70 1.26
CA TRP A 26 15.04 -1.65 0.54
C TRP A 26 14.85 -0.42 1.40
N CYS A 27 15.26 0.74 0.90
CA CYS A 27 15.00 2.02 1.56
C CYS A 27 15.11 3.16 0.54
N CYS A 28 14.09 4.03 0.50
CA CYS A 28 14.08 5.27 -0.28
C CYS A 28 14.17 6.46 0.66
N LEU A 29 15.07 7.38 0.41
CA LEU A 29 15.28 8.58 1.22
C LEU A 29 15.43 9.80 0.31
N PRO A 30 14.89 10.98 0.68
CA PRO A 30 14.26 11.30 1.97
C PRO A 30 12.75 11.01 2.04
N GLU A 31 12.10 10.63 0.95
CA GLU A 31 10.65 10.40 0.83
C GLU A 31 10.37 9.05 0.14
N PHE A 32 9.12 8.59 0.18
CA PHE A 32 8.76 7.27 -0.35
C PHE A 32 9.11 7.04 -1.82
N ASP A 33 8.89 8.06 -2.68
CA ASP A 33 9.12 8.01 -4.13
C ASP A 33 10.51 8.47 -4.54
N SER A 34 11.36 8.84 -3.58
CA SER A 34 12.77 9.18 -3.81
C SER A 34 13.56 7.97 -4.32
N ALA A 35 14.74 8.24 -4.84
CA ALA A 35 15.67 7.18 -5.21
C ALA A 35 16.05 6.31 -4.00
N SER A 36 16.30 5.03 -4.23
CA SER A 36 16.71 4.14 -3.16
C SER A 36 18.18 4.35 -2.77
N VAL A 37 18.43 4.20 -1.47
CA VAL A 37 19.79 4.13 -0.90
C VAL A 37 20.23 2.66 -0.68
N PHE A 38 19.25 1.76 -0.60
CA PHE A 38 19.41 0.31 -0.63
C PHE A 38 18.35 -0.29 -1.53
N ALA A 39 18.75 -1.16 -2.44
CA ALA A 39 17.89 -1.81 -3.41
C ALA A 39 18.25 -3.29 -3.67
N LYS A 40 18.86 -3.99 -2.68
CA LYS A 40 19.14 -5.43 -2.78
C LYS A 40 17.90 -6.23 -3.11
N LEU A 41 16.72 -5.76 -2.70
CA LEU A 41 15.42 -6.32 -3.07
C LEU A 41 15.25 -6.42 -4.61
N LEU A 42 15.79 -5.48 -5.38
CA LEU A 42 15.72 -5.43 -6.85
C LEU A 42 16.96 -6.00 -7.55
N ASP A 43 18.12 -6.01 -6.87
CA ASP A 43 19.33 -6.57 -7.41
C ASP A 43 20.27 -7.01 -6.27
N ASP A 44 20.36 -8.30 -6.05
CA ASP A 44 21.18 -8.91 -4.99
C ASP A 44 22.64 -8.48 -5.02
N LYS A 45 23.18 -8.18 -6.21
CA LYS A 45 24.61 -7.92 -6.40
C LYS A 45 24.94 -6.43 -6.38
N LYS A 46 24.05 -5.60 -6.93
CA LYS A 46 24.32 -4.19 -7.16
C LYS A 46 23.55 -3.27 -6.21
N GLY A 47 22.39 -3.72 -5.70
CA GLY A 47 21.43 -2.84 -5.02
C GLY A 47 21.87 -2.33 -3.65
N GLY A 48 22.87 -2.95 -3.02
CA GLY A 48 23.34 -2.57 -1.69
C GLY A 48 22.36 -2.91 -0.56
N HIS A 49 22.88 -3.01 0.66
CA HIS A 49 22.11 -3.40 1.85
C HIS A 49 22.83 -2.99 3.14
N PHE A 50 22.14 -3.20 4.28
CA PHE A 50 22.73 -3.05 5.60
C PHE A 50 22.37 -4.24 6.48
N ALA A 51 23.30 -5.16 6.73
CA ALA A 51 23.09 -6.42 7.43
C ALA A 51 24.03 -6.62 8.62
N PHE A 52 23.62 -7.51 9.52
CA PHE A 52 24.45 -8.04 10.60
C PHE A 52 24.75 -9.52 10.32
N ASN A 53 26.02 -9.82 10.07
CA ASN A 53 26.48 -11.17 9.84
C ASN A 53 26.98 -11.78 11.15
N VAL A 54 26.29 -12.81 11.61
CA VAL A 54 26.61 -13.57 12.84
C VAL A 54 27.08 -14.97 12.46
N GLY A 55 27.78 -15.65 13.36
CA GLY A 55 28.21 -17.04 13.15
C GLY A 55 27.02 -18.01 13.02
N GLY A 56 27.26 -19.18 12.40
CA GLY A 56 26.22 -20.19 12.12
C GLY A 56 25.54 -20.83 13.35
N SER A 57 25.95 -20.48 14.57
CA SER A 57 25.33 -20.92 15.82
C SER A 57 24.09 -20.10 16.24
N TYR A 58 23.81 -18.99 15.56
CA TYR A 58 22.67 -18.15 15.90
C TYR A 58 21.40 -18.58 15.16
N THR A 59 20.30 -18.63 15.93
CA THR A 59 18.94 -18.64 15.39
C THR A 59 18.44 -17.20 15.31
N VAL A 60 17.80 -16.85 14.19
CA VAL A 60 17.25 -15.51 13.98
C VAL A 60 15.73 -15.60 13.94
N THR A 61 15.06 -14.77 14.73
CA THR A 61 13.60 -14.64 14.72
C THR A 61 13.23 -13.17 14.64
N GLN A 62 12.09 -12.88 13.99
CA GLN A 62 11.66 -11.51 13.76
C GLN A 62 10.19 -11.32 14.12
N THR A 63 9.89 -10.29 14.87
CA THR A 63 8.55 -9.89 15.29
C THR A 63 8.45 -8.37 15.32
N TYR A 64 7.23 -7.83 15.35
CA TYR A 64 7.06 -6.43 15.76
C TYR A 64 6.93 -6.32 17.28
N VAL A 65 7.43 -5.22 17.84
CA VAL A 65 7.04 -4.82 19.19
C VAL A 65 5.53 -4.64 19.20
N GLU A 66 4.86 -5.18 20.19
CA GLU A 66 3.40 -5.26 20.26
C GLU A 66 2.74 -3.90 20.01
N ASP A 67 1.70 -3.88 19.18
CA ASP A 67 0.93 -2.69 18.81
C ASP A 67 1.75 -1.54 18.19
N THR A 68 2.91 -1.83 17.58
CA THR A 68 3.80 -0.83 16.95
C THR A 68 4.24 -1.21 15.55
N CYS A 69 4.95 -0.26 14.88
CA CYS A 69 5.73 -0.51 13.67
C CYS A 69 7.24 -0.51 13.95
N ILE A 70 7.66 -0.77 15.17
CA ILE A 70 9.05 -1.02 15.54
C ILE A 70 9.30 -2.51 15.32
N LEU A 71 10.24 -2.84 14.45
CA LEU A 71 10.58 -4.21 14.13
C LEU A 71 11.68 -4.71 15.06
N LYS A 72 11.50 -5.88 15.65
CA LYS A 72 12.47 -6.53 16.51
C LYS A 72 12.98 -7.80 15.83
N THR A 73 14.29 -7.87 15.61
CA THR A 73 14.99 -9.08 15.14
C THR A 73 15.88 -9.60 16.27
N GLU A 74 15.64 -10.83 16.70
CA GLU A 74 16.36 -11.49 17.79
C GLU A 74 17.40 -12.46 17.22
N PHE A 75 18.64 -12.32 17.65
CA PHE A 75 19.76 -13.20 17.33
C PHE A 75 20.13 -13.98 18.60
N THR A 76 19.87 -15.27 18.61
CA THR A 76 20.00 -16.10 19.81
C THR A 76 20.92 -17.29 19.57
N SER A 77 21.89 -17.48 20.48
CA SER A 77 22.73 -18.66 20.56
C SER A 77 22.83 -19.18 21.99
N GLU A 78 23.48 -20.33 22.20
CA GLU A 78 23.71 -20.89 23.55
C GLU A 78 24.58 -19.95 24.40
N GLU A 79 25.55 -19.28 23.83
CA GLU A 79 26.55 -18.47 24.54
C GLU A 79 26.19 -17.00 24.65
N ALA A 80 25.56 -16.45 23.59
CA ALA A 80 25.34 -15.02 23.48
C ALA A 80 24.06 -14.70 22.68
N SER A 81 23.42 -13.57 22.99
CA SER A 81 22.21 -13.12 22.32
C SER A 81 22.10 -11.61 22.32
N PHE A 82 21.50 -11.07 21.27
CA PHE A 82 21.15 -9.65 21.16
C PHE A 82 19.89 -9.46 20.33
N GLU A 83 19.24 -8.32 20.52
CA GLU A 83 18.07 -7.89 19.79
C GLU A 83 18.42 -6.64 18.97
N VAL A 84 17.85 -6.52 17.77
CA VAL A 84 17.91 -5.32 16.95
C VAL A 84 16.51 -4.74 16.84
N TYR A 85 16.35 -3.49 17.27
CA TYR A 85 15.12 -2.71 17.12
C TYR A 85 15.30 -1.75 15.96
N ASP A 86 14.61 -2.05 14.85
CA ASP A 86 14.65 -1.25 13.63
C ASP A 86 13.42 -0.34 13.57
N PHE A 87 13.61 0.96 13.43
CA PHE A 87 12.53 1.95 13.33
C PHE A 87 12.98 3.25 12.67
N LEU A 88 12.00 4.04 12.22
CA LEU A 88 12.19 5.44 11.85
C LEU A 88 11.48 6.30 12.92
N PRO A 89 12.14 7.30 13.51
CA PRO A 89 11.55 8.13 14.54
C PRO A 89 10.25 8.78 14.11
N ARG A 90 9.22 8.65 14.95
CA ARG A 90 7.94 9.32 14.76
C ARG A 90 7.25 9.62 16.09
N TYR A 91 7.11 10.89 16.40
CA TYR A 91 6.36 11.33 17.56
C TYR A 91 5.87 12.77 17.40
N LYS A 92 4.94 13.19 18.25
CA LYS A 92 4.31 14.52 18.19
C LYS A 92 5.23 15.54 18.80
N LYS A 93 5.65 16.56 18.04
CA LYS A 93 6.40 17.73 18.57
C LYS A 93 5.47 18.75 19.24
N ASN A 94 4.29 18.97 18.63
CA ASN A 94 3.24 19.87 19.11
C ASN A 94 1.90 19.45 18.49
N ASP A 95 0.81 20.19 18.73
CA ASP A 95 -0.52 19.80 18.25
C ASP A 95 -0.66 19.70 16.73
N LYS A 96 0.24 20.31 15.98
CA LYS A 96 0.17 20.37 14.51
C LYS A 96 1.26 19.58 13.80
N THR A 97 2.42 19.36 14.44
CA THR A 97 3.61 18.82 13.77
C THR A 97 4.13 17.55 14.44
N TYR A 98 4.66 16.66 13.59
CA TYR A 98 5.35 15.44 14.02
C TYR A 98 6.85 15.57 13.76
N HIS A 99 7.63 14.94 14.62
CA HIS A 99 9.01 14.60 14.32
C HIS A 99 8.97 13.33 13.47
N ALA A 100 9.44 13.44 12.24
CA ALA A 100 9.53 12.35 11.28
C ALA A 100 10.67 12.67 10.29
N PRO A 101 11.93 12.64 10.76
CA PRO A 101 13.10 12.90 9.94
C PRO A 101 13.31 11.75 8.93
N PRO A 102 14.07 11.95 7.83
CA PRO A 102 14.49 10.89 6.93
C PRO A 102 15.65 10.10 7.54
N GLU A 103 15.42 9.53 8.70
CA GLU A 103 16.40 8.83 9.51
C GLU A 103 15.94 7.41 9.78
N VAL A 104 16.87 6.46 9.75
CA VAL A 104 16.65 5.05 10.11
C VAL A 104 17.54 4.72 11.30
N ILE A 105 16.94 4.21 12.36
CA ILE A 105 17.65 3.79 13.58
C ILE A 105 17.61 2.26 13.67
N ARG A 106 18.76 1.67 13.95
CA ARG A 106 18.97 0.27 14.28
C ARG A 106 19.59 0.22 15.67
N TYR A 107 18.78 0.00 16.69
CA TYR A 107 19.21 -0.06 18.10
C TYR A 107 19.48 -1.52 18.49
N LEU A 108 20.71 -1.82 18.92
CA LEU A 108 21.18 -3.14 19.33
C LEU A 108 21.18 -3.23 20.85
N LYS A 109 20.46 -4.20 21.40
CA LYS A 109 20.39 -4.47 22.82
C LYS A 109 21.01 -5.83 23.13
N VAL A 110 22.02 -5.85 23.97
CA VAL A 110 22.67 -7.08 24.43
C VAL A 110 21.80 -7.75 25.49
N THR A 111 21.38 -8.99 25.22
CA THR A 111 20.49 -9.74 26.15
C THR A 111 21.20 -10.88 26.87
N LYS A 112 22.32 -11.38 26.32
CA LYS A 112 23.12 -12.45 26.94
C LYS A 112 24.54 -12.46 26.44
N GLY A 113 25.52 -12.67 27.32
CA GLY A 113 26.92 -12.87 27.01
C GLY A 113 27.56 -11.69 26.25
N GLU A 114 28.47 -11.99 25.36
CA GLU A 114 29.19 -11.02 24.54
C GLU A 114 29.06 -11.38 23.06
N PRO A 115 27.94 -11.01 22.40
CA PRO A 115 27.69 -11.34 21.01
C PRO A 115 28.80 -10.83 20.08
N LYS A 116 29.11 -11.62 19.05
CA LYS A 116 30.03 -11.25 17.98
C LYS A 116 29.29 -11.13 16.67
N LEU A 117 29.52 -10.05 15.96
CA LEU A 117 28.92 -9.79 14.65
C LEU A 117 29.88 -9.05 13.73
N LYS A 118 29.61 -9.12 12.45
CA LYS A 118 30.20 -8.22 11.43
C LYS A 118 29.09 -7.37 10.84
N VAL A 119 29.38 -6.09 10.65
CA VAL A 119 28.46 -5.17 9.99
C VAL A 119 28.77 -5.17 8.50
N ASP A 120 27.77 -5.46 7.67
CA ASP A 120 27.86 -5.33 6.23
C ASP A 120 27.04 -4.11 5.81
N TYR A 121 27.72 -2.97 5.70
CA TYR A 121 27.13 -1.68 5.34
C TYR A 121 27.58 -1.30 3.93
N SER A 122 26.71 -1.53 2.95
CA SER A 122 26.97 -1.33 1.54
C SER A 122 25.87 -0.48 0.88
N PRO A 123 25.77 0.82 1.21
CA PRO A 123 24.81 1.70 0.57
C PRO A 123 25.14 1.88 -0.92
N LYS A 124 24.07 2.00 -1.73
CA LYS A 124 24.13 2.26 -3.16
C LYS A 124 23.11 3.35 -3.49
N LEU A 125 23.56 4.58 -3.44
CA LEU A 125 22.73 5.76 -3.63
C LEU A 125 22.16 5.80 -5.05
N GLU A 126 21.07 6.53 -5.27
CA GLU A 126 20.41 6.73 -6.56
C GLU A 126 20.14 5.43 -7.35
N TYR A 127 19.51 4.43 -6.67
CA TYR A 127 19.26 3.11 -7.28
C TYR A 127 20.52 2.41 -7.78
N ALA A 128 21.68 2.66 -7.16
CA ALA A 128 22.97 2.14 -7.62
C ALA A 128 23.31 2.60 -9.07
N LEU A 129 22.85 3.77 -9.50
CA LEU A 129 23.12 4.28 -10.85
C LEU A 129 24.59 4.66 -11.03
N GLY A 130 25.15 5.35 -10.02
CA GLY A 130 26.55 5.78 -9.99
C GLY A 130 27.39 4.97 -9.01
N ASN A 131 28.66 5.38 -8.86
CA ASN A 131 29.53 4.84 -7.82
C ASN A 131 29.23 5.52 -6.48
N THR A 132 29.07 4.72 -5.43
CA THR A 132 28.93 5.21 -4.04
C THR A 132 30.23 4.98 -3.30
N GLU A 133 30.88 6.04 -2.85
CA GLU A 133 32.10 6.00 -2.05
C GLU A 133 31.83 6.17 -0.58
N ILE A 134 32.58 5.45 0.26
CA ILE A 134 32.44 5.46 1.71
C ILE A 134 33.70 6.08 2.34
N TYR A 135 33.50 7.08 3.19
CA TYR A 135 34.58 7.73 3.92
C TYR A 135 34.34 7.70 5.41
N ILE A 136 35.39 7.43 6.18
CA ILE A 136 35.37 7.53 7.65
C ILE A 136 35.75 8.93 8.04
N LYS A 137 34.92 9.59 8.84
CA LYS A 137 35.16 10.90 9.44
C LYS A 137 35.23 10.79 10.96
N LYS A 138 35.60 11.87 11.62
CA LYS A 138 35.77 11.89 13.09
C LYS A 138 34.52 11.39 13.82
N ASP A 139 33.33 11.83 13.42
CA ASP A 139 32.08 11.63 14.15
C ASP A 139 31.09 10.65 13.44
N PHE A 140 31.33 10.32 12.16
CA PHE A 140 30.43 9.50 11.34
C PHE A 140 31.18 8.79 10.19
N ILE A 141 30.52 7.81 9.60
CA ILE A 141 30.83 7.27 8.28
C ILE A 141 29.91 8.00 7.29
N VAL A 142 30.40 8.35 6.12
CA VAL A 142 29.59 8.99 5.08
C VAL A 142 29.74 8.24 3.76
N ALA A 143 28.60 7.95 3.15
CA ALA A 143 28.50 7.49 1.78
C ALA A 143 28.01 8.64 0.91
N LEU A 144 28.61 8.81 -0.27
CA LEU A 144 28.25 9.87 -1.21
C LEU A 144 28.46 9.43 -2.66
N THR A 145 27.70 10.06 -3.57
CA THR A 145 27.89 9.90 -5.01
C THR A 145 28.89 10.90 -5.56
N GLU A 146 29.55 10.58 -6.68
CA GLU A 146 30.50 11.47 -7.35
C GLU A 146 29.84 12.39 -8.42
N GLU A 147 28.53 12.26 -8.65
CA GLU A 147 27.83 12.98 -9.71
C GLU A 147 27.31 14.37 -9.29
N ASP A 148 26.80 15.19 -10.24
CA ASP A 148 26.56 16.64 -10.12
C ASP A 148 25.65 17.10 -8.96
N GLU A 149 24.78 16.24 -8.45
CA GLU A 149 24.01 16.47 -7.21
C GLU A 149 24.48 15.48 -6.15
N PHE A 150 25.22 15.98 -5.16
CA PHE A 150 25.78 15.13 -4.10
C PHE A 150 24.71 14.58 -3.17
N ASP A 151 24.27 13.37 -3.42
CA ASP A 151 23.53 12.62 -2.42
C ASP A 151 24.48 12.11 -1.34
N THR A 152 24.09 12.30 -0.10
CA THR A 152 24.92 11.99 1.06
C THR A 152 24.13 11.20 2.09
N LEU A 153 24.66 10.04 2.50
CA LEU A 153 24.11 9.26 3.61
C LEU A 153 25.13 9.22 4.75
N PHE A 154 24.78 9.85 5.87
CA PHE A 154 25.57 9.85 7.10
C PHE A 154 25.18 8.65 7.96
N LEU A 155 26.15 7.91 8.46
CA LEU A 155 25.97 6.82 9.43
C LEU A 155 26.69 7.16 10.72
N TYR A 156 25.92 7.33 11.79
CA TYR A 156 26.41 7.52 13.15
C TYR A 156 26.32 6.17 13.89
N THR A 157 27.29 5.90 14.75
CA THR A 157 27.31 4.66 15.55
C THR A 157 28.12 4.85 16.84
N SER A 158 27.77 4.12 17.88
CA SER A 158 28.56 3.99 19.11
C SER A 158 29.73 3.00 18.98
N LEU A 159 29.76 2.21 17.89
CA LEU A 159 30.81 1.22 17.63
C LEU A 159 32.00 1.83 16.89
N SER A 160 33.13 1.09 16.78
CA SER A 160 34.26 1.51 15.96
C SER A 160 33.85 1.70 14.50
N LYS A 161 33.98 2.90 13.99
CA LYS A 161 33.67 3.25 12.60
C LYS A 161 34.58 2.52 11.62
N GLU A 162 35.83 2.29 12.00
CA GLU A 162 36.81 1.54 11.23
C GLU A 162 36.37 0.08 11.09
N ALA A 163 35.98 -0.57 12.20
CA ALA A 163 35.51 -1.95 12.19
C ALA A 163 34.20 -2.09 11.38
N VAL A 164 33.29 -1.11 11.47
CA VAL A 164 32.06 -1.07 10.67
C VAL A 164 32.36 -0.94 9.19
N ALA A 165 33.18 0.05 8.80
CA ALA A 165 33.48 0.32 7.39
C ALA A 165 34.28 -0.81 6.71
N ASN A 166 35.09 -1.55 7.48
CA ASN A 166 35.93 -2.65 6.98
C ASN A 166 35.28 -4.03 7.18
N SER A 167 34.03 -4.10 7.70
CA SER A 167 33.34 -5.36 8.02
C SER A 167 34.16 -6.28 8.93
N GLU A 168 34.87 -5.71 9.91
CA GLU A 168 35.63 -6.46 10.90
C GLU A 168 34.69 -7.07 11.96
N GLU A 169 35.17 -8.12 12.68
CA GLU A 169 34.41 -8.71 13.78
C GLU A 169 34.36 -7.74 14.96
N ILE A 170 33.14 -7.43 15.41
CA ILE A 170 32.87 -6.57 16.57
C ILE A 170 32.28 -7.45 17.67
N LYS A 171 32.79 -7.30 18.88
CA LYS A 171 32.26 -7.89 20.10
C LYS A 171 31.41 -6.87 20.82
N LEU A 172 30.13 -7.15 21.02
CA LEU A 172 29.22 -6.29 21.77
C LEU A 172 29.37 -6.56 23.26
N THR A 173 29.85 -5.57 24.02
CA THR A 173 29.96 -5.62 25.48
C THR A 173 28.87 -4.79 26.16
N GLU A 174 28.19 -3.95 25.43
CA GLU A 174 27.10 -3.08 25.85
C GLU A 174 26.14 -2.81 24.66
N ASP A 175 25.01 -2.18 24.92
CA ASP A 175 24.07 -1.76 23.91
C ASP A 175 24.73 -0.79 22.92
N ALA A 176 24.32 -0.88 21.65
CA ALA A 176 24.90 -0.08 20.59
C ALA A 176 23.81 0.44 19.63
N PHE A 177 24.16 1.38 18.77
CA PHE A 177 23.26 1.90 17.78
C PHE A 177 23.93 2.19 16.44
N PHE A 178 23.07 2.24 15.42
CA PHE A 178 23.33 2.87 14.13
C PHE A 178 22.19 3.83 13.83
N LEU A 179 22.52 5.05 13.42
CA LEU A 179 21.57 6.03 12.93
C LEU A 179 22.02 6.51 11.56
N MET A 180 21.19 6.30 10.55
CA MET A 180 21.40 6.85 9.20
C MET A 180 20.60 8.13 9.05
N SER A 181 21.22 9.22 8.53
CA SER A 181 20.57 10.48 8.17
C SER A 181 20.92 10.85 6.73
N TYR A 182 19.91 11.23 5.93
CA TYR A 182 20.06 11.53 4.52
C TYR A 182 20.17 13.04 4.28
N ASN A 183 21.24 13.45 3.59
CA ASN A 183 21.56 14.84 3.22
C ASN A 183 21.56 15.85 4.39
N GLU A 184 21.46 15.39 5.63
CA GLU A 184 21.46 16.24 6.81
C GLU A 184 22.50 15.74 7.82
N LYS A 185 23.47 16.61 8.11
CA LYS A 185 24.43 16.36 9.18
C LYS A 185 23.80 16.79 10.49
N ILE A 186 23.55 15.82 11.36
CA ILE A 186 22.93 16.05 12.67
C ILE A 186 23.98 16.20 13.78
N GLU A 187 23.53 16.66 14.94
CA GLU A 187 24.32 16.61 16.17
C GLU A 187 24.67 15.15 16.52
N LEU A 188 25.86 14.93 17.10
CA LEU A 188 26.33 13.58 17.42
C LEU A 188 25.34 12.84 18.34
N PRO A 189 24.69 11.75 17.88
CA PRO A 189 23.74 11.03 18.70
C PRO A 189 24.42 10.33 19.89
N SER A 190 23.71 10.24 21.00
CA SER A 190 24.08 9.46 22.18
C SER A 190 23.11 8.29 22.39
N MET A 191 23.50 7.30 23.21
CA MET A 191 22.57 6.24 23.61
C MET A 191 21.29 6.79 24.25
N ASP A 192 21.42 7.87 25.05
CA ASP A 192 20.25 8.49 25.68
C ASP A 192 19.31 9.11 24.64
N SER A 193 19.84 9.74 23.59
CA SER A 193 19.00 10.30 22.51
C SER A 193 18.32 9.19 21.70
N ILE A 194 19.01 8.08 21.41
CA ILE A 194 18.45 6.92 20.71
C ILE A 194 17.34 6.25 21.55
N ASN A 195 17.57 6.07 22.85
CA ASN A 195 16.55 5.56 23.76
C ASN A 195 15.32 6.47 23.82
N LEU A 196 15.52 7.79 23.86
CA LEU A 196 14.43 8.76 23.83
C LEU A 196 13.61 8.68 22.54
N ASP A 197 14.26 8.56 21.38
CA ASP A 197 13.59 8.38 20.09
C ASP A 197 12.82 7.06 20.02
N TYR A 198 13.38 5.98 20.57
CA TYR A 198 12.70 4.69 20.69
C TYR A 198 11.44 4.80 21.56
N GLU A 199 11.55 5.32 22.78
CA GLU A 199 10.41 5.45 23.71
C GLU A 199 9.32 6.38 23.17
N ASN A 200 9.69 7.49 22.55
CA ASN A 200 8.74 8.41 21.92
C ASN A 200 8.02 7.76 20.72
N THR A 201 8.75 6.98 19.91
CA THR A 201 8.18 6.27 18.76
C THR A 201 7.27 5.14 19.21
N LEU A 202 7.67 4.41 20.24
CA LEU A 202 6.86 3.38 20.91
C LEU A 202 5.53 3.99 21.40
N ALA A 203 5.60 5.05 22.18
CA ALA A 203 4.43 5.74 22.72
C ALA A 203 3.51 6.27 21.62
N TYR A 204 4.08 6.77 20.51
CA TYR A 204 3.29 7.21 19.37
C TYR A 204 2.44 6.06 18.78
N TRP A 205 3.04 4.90 18.52
CA TRP A 205 2.34 3.77 17.91
C TRP A 205 1.30 3.17 18.84
N ILE A 206 1.61 2.96 20.12
CA ILE A 206 0.66 2.47 21.13
C ILE A 206 -0.54 3.43 21.21
N ASN A 207 -0.31 4.74 21.30
CA ASN A 207 -1.40 5.71 21.34
C ASN A 207 -2.23 5.72 20.05
N TRP A 208 -1.62 5.43 18.90
CA TRP A 208 -2.35 5.31 17.64
C TRP A 208 -3.23 4.06 17.62
N THR A 209 -2.71 2.91 18.04
CA THR A 209 -3.44 1.63 18.08
C THR A 209 -4.52 1.61 19.14
N ASP A 210 -4.35 2.28 20.28
CA ASP A 210 -5.36 2.41 21.33
C ASP A 210 -6.64 3.14 20.85
N ASN A 211 -6.52 3.96 19.82
CA ASN A 211 -7.67 4.59 19.18
C ASN A 211 -8.37 3.69 18.14
N THR A 212 -7.86 2.49 17.89
CA THR A 212 -8.48 1.51 16.98
C THR A 212 -9.44 0.62 17.77
N PRO A 213 -10.69 0.40 17.33
CA PRO A 213 -11.59 -0.55 17.97
C PRO A 213 -10.96 -1.95 18.05
N ARG A 214 -11.20 -2.62 19.16
CA ARG A 214 -10.78 -4.02 19.34
C ARG A 214 -11.88 -4.97 18.84
N PHE A 215 -11.48 -6.04 18.21
CA PHE A 215 -12.37 -7.05 17.62
C PHE A 215 -12.17 -8.38 18.32
N GLU A 216 -13.25 -9.13 18.49
CA GLU A 216 -13.20 -10.46 19.11
C GLU A 216 -12.39 -11.44 18.25
N ASN A 217 -12.60 -11.39 16.93
CA ASN A 217 -11.90 -12.23 15.96
C ASN A 217 -10.94 -11.39 15.10
N TYR A 218 -9.80 -11.94 14.72
CA TYR A 218 -8.82 -11.36 13.81
C TYR A 218 -8.19 -10.03 14.27
N ASN A 219 -8.28 -9.68 15.55
CA ASN A 219 -7.82 -8.39 16.07
C ASN A 219 -6.39 -8.03 15.64
N ASN A 220 -5.44 -8.94 15.84
CA ASN A 220 -4.03 -8.69 15.53
C ASN A 220 -3.79 -8.48 14.03
N LEU A 221 -4.53 -9.20 13.16
CA LEU A 221 -4.46 -9.02 11.71
C LEU A 221 -5.03 -7.66 11.29
N ILE A 222 -6.16 -7.25 11.86
CA ILE A 222 -6.78 -5.95 11.61
C ILE A 222 -5.84 -4.83 12.05
N LEU A 223 -5.27 -4.91 13.26
CA LEU A 223 -4.34 -3.89 13.77
C LEU A 223 -3.06 -3.81 12.92
N ARG A 224 -2.44 -4.95 12.59
CA ARG A 224 -1.25 -4.98 11.73
C ARG A 224 -1.52 -4.37 10.37
N SER A 225 -2.64 -4.74 9.74
CA SER A 225 -3.03 -4.17 8.45
C SER A 225 -3.34 -2.68 8.54
N ALA A 226 -4.02 -2.22 9.61
CA ALA A 226 -4.31 -0.81 9.83
C ALA A 226 -3.02 0.02 10.02
N MET A 227 -2.05 -0.49 10.78
CA MET A 227 -0.73 0.12 10.94
C MET A 227 0.05 0.17 9.63
N THR A 228 -0.03 -0.89 8.81
CA THR A 228 0.60 -0.92 7.48
C THR A 228 -0.01 0.16 6.57
N LEU A 229 -1.34 0.30 6.54
CA LEU A 229 -2.01 1.37 5.80
C LEU A 229 -1.64 2.76 6.34
N LYS A 230 -1.47 2.89 7.65
CA LYS A 230 -0.98 4.14 8.26
C LYS A 230 0.44 4.46 7.83
N LEU A 231 1.35 3.49 7.78
CA LEU A 231 2.71 3.69 7.27
C LEU A 231 2.73 4.17 5.83
N LEU A 232 1.87 3.62 4.97
CA LEU A 232 1.76 4.01 3.54
C LEU A 232 1.10 5.38 3.33
N SER A 233 0.66 6.07 4.39
CA SER A 233 0.11 7.42 4.26
C SER A 233 1.20 8.47 4.39
N TYR A 234 1.35 9.33 3.37
CA TYR A 234 2.32 10.42 3.38
C TYR A 234 1.80 11.62 4.18
N ASP A 235 2.43 11.87 5.33
CA ASP A 235 1.88 12.80 6.32
C ASP A 235 1.97 14.28 5.90
N LYS A 236 2.89 14.64 4.98
CA LYS A 236 3.06 16.02 4.51
C LYS A 236 1.88 16.52 3.68
N THR A 237 1.34 15.68 2.80
CA THR A 237 0.24 16.06 1.89
C THR A 237 -1.07 15.36 2.16
N GLY A 238 -1.04 14.15 2.72
CA GLY A 238 -2.20 13.28 2.89
C GLY A 238 -2.37 12.25 1.77
N ALA A 239 -1.43 12.18 0.82
CA ALA A 239 -1.38 11.11 -0.17
C ALA A 239 -1.27 9.73 0.49
N ILE A 240 -1.77 8.69 -0.17
CA ILE A 240 -1.65 7.29 0.28
C ILE A 240 -1.10 6.47 -0.87
N LEU A 241 0.01 5.79 -0.63
CA LEU A 241 0.69 4.98 -1.63
C LEU A 241 -0.04 3.66 -1.86
N ALA A 242 0.04 3.15 -3.11
CA ALA A 242 -0.44 1.81 -3.41
C ALA A 242 0.46 0.72 -2.78
N ALA A 243 1.78 0.92 -2.77
CA ALA A 243 2.74 0.09 -2.05
C ALA A 243 4.03 0.86 -1.74
N ALA A 244 4.89 0.30 -0.87
CA ALA A 244 6.18 0.91 -0.51
C ALA A 244 7.31 0.60 -1.51
N THR A 245 7.05 -0.24 -2.52
CA THR A 245 8.06 -0.73 -3.46
C THR A 245 7.75 -0.37 -4.90
N THR A 246 8.75 -0.54 -5.74
CA THR A 246 8.61 -0.55 -7.20
C THR A 246 9.09 -1.87 -7.77
N SER A 247 8.56 -2.24 -8.93
CA SER A 247 9.09 -3.25 -9.85
C SER A 247 9.24 -4.67 -9.28
N LEU A 248 8.52 -4.99 -8.23
CA LEU A 248 8.33 -6.39 -7.85
C LEU A 248 7.34 -7.04 -8.84
N PRO A 249 7.69 -8.20 -9.43
CA PRO A 249 6.91 -8.77 -10.51
C PRO A 249 5.63 -9.43 -10.02
N GLU A 250 4.52 -9.26 -10.75
CA GLU A 250 3.29 -10.04 -10.56
C GLU A 250 3.56 -11.55 -10.80
N THR A 251 4.54 -11.85 -11.66
CA THR A 251 5.02 -13.21 -11.91
C THR A 251 6.52 -13.17 -12.19
N ILE A 252 7.28 -14.07 -11.54
CA ILE A 252 8.74 -14.11 -11.67
C ILE A 252 9.14 -14.33 -13.14
N GLY A 253 10.03 -13.48 -13.64
CA GLY A 253 10.54 -13.51 -15.01
C GLY A 253 9.67 -12.80 -16.04
N GLU A 254 8.48 -12.28 -15.67
CA GLU A 254 7.59 -11.54 -16.55
C GLU A 254 7.78 -10.01 -16.45
N VAL A 255 7.03 -9.27 -17.25
CA VAL A 255 7.25 -7.83 -17.49
C VAL A 255 6.29 -6.92 -16.73
N ARG A 256 5.32 -7.46 -16.00
CA ARG A 256 4.37 -6.70 -15.16
C ARG A 256 5.01 -6.27 -13.86
N ASN A 257 5.88 -5.27 -13.96
CA ASN A 257 6.71 -4.76 -12.87
C ASN A 257 6.54 -3.25 -12.80
N TRP A 258 5.68 -2.74 -11.89
CA TRP A 258 5.23 -1.34 -11.89
C TRP A 258 5.74 -0.58 -10.68
N ASP A 259 5.84 0.75 -10.77
CA ASP A 259 6.13 1.60 -9.63
C ASP A 259 4.82 1.97 -8.90
N TYR A 260 4.67 1.53 -7.64
CA TYR A 260 3.48 1.72 -6.83
C TYR A 260 3.65 2.75 -5.70
N ARG A 261 4.74 3.50 -5.71
CA ARG A 261 5.02 4.51 -4.69
C ARG A 261 4.27 5.83 -4.91
N PHE A 262 3.16 5.79 -5.62
CA PHE A 262 2.28 6.92 -5.96
C PHE A 262 0.90 6.77 -5.36
N CYS A 263 0.12 7.86 -5.41
CA CYS A 263 -1.23 7.92 -4.89
C CYS A 263 -2.27 7.75 -6.01
N TRP A 264 -2.82 6.55 -6.17
CA TRP A 264 -4.02 6.33 -6.98
C TRP A 264 -5.24 6.87 -6.23
N VAL A 265 -6.06 7.68 -6.90
CA VAL A 265 -7.28 8.24 -6.31
C VAL A 265 -8.24 7.12 -5.88
N ARG A 266 -8.35 6.07 -6.68
CA ARG A 266 -9.16 4.88 -6.40
C ARG A 266 -8.69 4.16 -5.14
N ASP A 267 -7.42 3.76 -5.11
CA ASP A 267 -6.81 2.97 -4.04
C ASP A 267 -6.87 3.71 -2.71
N ALA A 268 -6.41 4.96 -2.71
CA ALA A 268 -6.41 5.81 -1.53
C ALA A 268 -7.83 6.07 -1.00
N SER A 269 -8.82 6.26 -1.88
CA SER A 269 -10.22 6.39 -1.48
C SER A 269 -10.75 5.13 -0.79
N MET A 270 -10.43 3.94 -1.31
CA MET A 270 -10.82 2.68 -0.66
C MET A 270 -10.11 2.49 0.69
N VAL A 271 -8.82 2.86 0.80
CA VAL A 271 -8.08 2.82 2.08
C VAL A 271 -8.75 3.71 3.11
N VAL A 272 -9.04 4.97 2.80
CA VAL A 272 -9.65 5.89 3.79
C VAL A 272 -11.05 5.49 4.18
N ARG A 273 -11.81 4.85 3.28
CA ARG A 273 -13.11 4.26 3.60
C ARG A 273 -13.00 3.26 4.76
N VAL A 274 -12.03 2.35 4.70
CA VAL A 274 -11.81 1.32 5.73
C VAL A 274 -11.22 1.92 7.00
N ILE A 275 -10.20 2.76 6.87
CA ILE A 275 -9.53 3.41 8.01
C ILE A 275 -10.49 4.34 8.78
N SER A 276 -11.41 5.01 8.08
CA SER A 276 -12.46 5.81 8.72
C SER A 276 -13.40 4.93 9.57
N GLN A 277 -13.73 3.71 9.12
CA GLN A 277 -14.54 2.76 9.91
C GLN A 277 -13.83 2.36 11.21
N LEU A 278 -12.50 2.31 11.21
CA LEU A 278 -11.66 2.07 12.39
C LEU A 278 -11.48 3.31 13.28
N GLY A 279 -12.13 4.44 12.98
CA GLY A 279 -12.08 5.64 13.80
C GLY A 279 -10.94 6.63 13.48
N HIS A 280 -10.04 6.31 12.56
CA HIS A 280 -8.89 7.17 12.23
C HIS A 280 -9.23 8.29 11.23
N THR A 281 -10.13 9.18 11.64
CA THR A 281 -10.70 10.25 10.82
C THR A 281 -9.68 11.28 10.32
N ARG A 282 -8.58 11.48 11.06
CA ARG A 282 -7.52 12.40 10.64
C ARG A 282 -6.91 12.00 9.29
N MET A 283 -6.72 10.71 9.05
CA MET A 283 -6.21 10.21 7.76
C MET A 283 -7.16 10.57 6.62
N THR A 284 -8.45 10.35 6.82
CA THR A 284 -9.51 10.69 5.85
C THR A 284 -9.53 12.20 5.57
N LYS A 285 -9.53 13.05 6.61
CA LYS A 285 -9.52 14.51 6.46
C LYS A 285 -8.30 15.00 5.67
N ARG A 286 -7.12 14.43 5.93
CA ARG A 286 -5.89 14.78 5.20
C ARG A 286 -5.92 14.35 3.73
N TYR A 287 -6.42 13.15 3.45
CA TYR A 287 -6.60 12.70 2.08
C TYR A 287 -7.63 13.56 1.32
N LEU A 288 -8.76 13.89 1.92
CA LEU A 288 -9.73 14.79 1.28
C LEU A 288 -9.16 16.19 1.05
N GLN A 289 -8.28 16.69 1.95
CA GLN A 289 -7.56 17.93 1.71
C GLN A 289 -6.59 17.80 0.53
N PHE A 290 -5.86 16.68 0.41
CA PHE A 290 -5.02 16.38 -0.75
C PHE A 290 -5.84 16.45 -2.06
N ILE A 291 -7.04 15.84 -2.08
CA ILE A 291 -7.93 15.90 -3.24
C ILE A 291 -8.42 17.34 -3.53
N ILE A 292 -8.77 18.09 -2.50
CA ILE A 292 -9.19 19.51 -2.65
C ILE A 292 -8.07 20.33 -3.29
N ASP A 293 -6.84 20.12 -2.84
CA ASP A 293 -5.67 20.85 -3.32
C ASP A 293 -5.27 20.47 -4.76
N LEU A 294 -5.65 19.27 -5.23
CA LEU A 294 -5.41 18.81 -6.61
C LEU A 294 -6.33 19.45 -7.65
N ILE A 295 -7.49 19.96 -7.23
CA ILE A 295 -8.54 20.49 -8.13
C ILE A 295 -8.65 22.02 -7.96
N PRO A 296 -7.63 22.79 -8.37
CA PRO A 296 -7.62 24.24 -8.15
C PRO A 296 -8.57 24.99 -9.10
N ASP A 297 -8.87 24.45 -10.30
CA ASP A 297 -9.67 25.10 -11.33
C ASP A 297 -10.81 24.24 -11.87
N LYS A 298 -11.95 24.91 -12.19
CA LYS A 298 -13.19 24.27 -12.67
C LYS A 298 -13.04 23.50 -14.00
N ASN A 299 -11.91 23.58 -14.69
CA ASN A 299 -11.67 22.99 -16.00
C ASN A 299 -10.64 21.86 -16.00
N GLU A 300 -9.97 21.56 -14.90
CA GLU A 300 -9.02 20.45 -14.83
C GLU A 300 -9.73 19.11 -14.61
N LYS A 301 -9.35 18.11 -15.41
CA LYS A 301 -9.80 16.73 -15.24
C LYS A 301 -9.02 16.09 -14.09
N LEU A 302 -9.72 15.40 -13.20
CA LEU A 302 -9.09 14.56 -12.20
C LEU A 302 -8.33 13.43 -12.90
N GLN A 303 -7.03 13.28 -12.60
CA GLN A 303 -6.22 12.14 -13.04
C GLN A 303 -6.45 10.93 -12.15
N ILE A 304 -6.09 9.76 -12.61
CA ILE A 304 -6.24 8.51 -11.86
C ILE A 304 -5.25 8.40 -10.71
N MET A 305 -4.07 9.02 -10.85
CA MET A 305 -2.99 8.98 -9.87
C MET A 305 -2.17 10.27 -9.88
N TYR A 306 -1.46 10.49 -8.80
CA TYR A 306 -0.59 11.63 -8.57
C TYR A 306 0.65 11.21 -7.78
N GLY A 307 1.73 11.98 -7.88
CA GLY A 307 2.86 11.90 -6.97
C GLY A 307 2.47 12.25 -5.53
N ILE A 308 3.30 11.88 -4.58
CA ILE A 308 3.01 12.13 -3.15
C ILE A 308 3.04 13.61 -2.77
N ASN A 309 3.76 14.44 -3.52
CA ASN A 309 3.75 15.90 -3.40
C ASN A 309 2.81 16.57 -4.44
N LYS A 310 1.85 15.82 -5.02
CA LYS A 310 0.83 16.26 -5.99
C LYS A 310 1.36 16.43 -7.42
N GLU A 311 2.47 15.80 -7.76
CA GLU A 311 3.00 15.78 -9.12
C GLU A 311 1.96 15.16 -10.06
N LYS A 312 1.73 15.84 -11.19
CA LYS A 312 0.78 15.41 -12.23
C LYS A 312 1.44 14.58 -13.33
N GLU A 313 2.74 14.74 -13.50
CA GLU A 313 3.54 14.02 -14.49
C GLU A 313 4.41 12.99 -13.80
N LEU A 314 4.16 11.71 -14.08
CA LEU A 314 4.85 10.57 -13.47
C LEU A 314 5.54 9.76 -14.56
N THR A 315 6.44 10.41 -15.30
CA THR A 315 7.13 9.81 -16.45
C THR A 315 7.83 8.52 -16.09
N GLU A 316 7.42 7.44 -16.78
CA GLU A 316 8.02 6.10 -16.59
C GLU A 316 9.43 6.06 -17.18
N LYS A 317 10.38 5.57 -16.38
CA LYS A 317 11.78 5.37 -16.78
C LYS A 317 12.20 3.93 -16.45
N ILE A 318 13.07 3.36 -17.28
CA ILE A 318 13.63 2.02 -17.07
C ILE A 318 15.06 2.12 -16.53
N LEU A 319 15.30 1.49 -15.39
CA LEU A 319 16.62 1.35 -14.77
C LEU A 319 17.32 0.10 -15.33
N THR A 320 17.94 0.24 -16.49
CA THR A 320 18.49 -0.89 -17.26
C THR A 320 19.68 -1.58 -16.59
N HIS A 321 20.37 -0.92 -15.65
CA HIS A 321 21.54 -1.42 -14.93
C HIS A 321 21.18 -2.40 -13.81
N LEU A 322 19.91 -2.42 -13.34
CA LEU A 322 19.43 -3.37 -12.34
C LEU A 322 18.87 -4.63 -13.00
N SER A 323 19.05 -5.77 -12.34
CA SER A 323 18.55 -7.06 -12.83
C SER A 323 17.05 -7.27 -12.62
N GLY A 324 16.45 -6.57 -11.68
CA GLY A 324 15.09 -6.81 -11.20
C GLY A 324 15.02 -7.94 -10.16
N TYR A 325 13.95 -7.97 -9.38
CA TYR A 325 13.71 -9.01 -8.37
C TYR A 325 13.76 -10.40 -9.02
N LYS A 326 14.71 -11.25 -8.59
CA LYS A 326 14.95 -12.58 -9.18
C LYS A 326 15.08 -12.55 -10.71
N ASP A 327 15.83 -11.58 -11.22
CA ASP A 327 16.07 -11.35 -12.65
C ASP A 327 14.81 -10.99 -13.47
N SER A 328 13.77 -10.47 -12.83
CA SER A 328 12.52 -10.04 -13.48
C SER A 328 12.62 -8.59 -13.95
N LYS A 329 12.83 -8.40 -15.25
CA LYS A 329 12.93 -7.09 -15.91
C LYS A 329 11.60 -6.68 -16.54
N PRO A 330 11.40 -5.36 -16.75
CA PRO A 330 12.24 -4.22 -16.42
C PRO A 330 12.09 -3.72 -14.97
N VAL A 331 13.10 -3.06 -14.43
CA VAL A 331 12.97 -2.22 -13.24
C VAL A 331 12.54 -0.83 -13.68
N ARG A 332 11.44 -0.30 -13.09
CA ARG A 332 10.83 0.99 -13.48
C ARG A 332 10.79 1.97 -12.32
N THR A 333 10.84 3.26 -12.66
CA THR A 333 10.42 4.37 -11.81
C THR A 333 9.43 5.23 -12.58
N GLY A 334 8.48 5.85 -11.90
CA GLY A 334 7.35 6.48 -12.57
C GLY A 334 6.33 5.44 -13.07
N ASN A 335 5.17 5.92 -13.57
CA ASN A 335 4.12 5.03 -14.04
C ASN A 335 3.29 5.69 -15.14
N ALA A 336 3.38 5.19 -16.37
CA ALA A 336 2.72 5.77 -17.54
C ALA A 336 1.18 5.72 -17.50
N ALA A 337 0.57 4.96 -16.59
CA ALA A 337 -0.88 4.93 -16.42
C ALA A 337 -1.45 6.27 -15.94
N TYR A 338 -0.63 7.20 -15.42
CA TYR A 338 -1.10 8.51 -14.95
C TYR A 338 -1.90 9.29 -16.00
N ALA A 339 -1.64 9.06 -17.28
CA ALA A 339 -2.32 9.74 -18.39
C ALA A 339 -3.61 9.05 -18.86
N GLN A 340 -3.97 7.88 -18.28
CA GLN A 340 -5.14 7.12 -18.70
C GLN A 340 -6.45 7.79 -18.26
N LYS A 341 -7.52 7.50 -19.03
CA LYS A 341 -8.89 7.79 -18.65
C LYS A 341 -9.50 6.55 -17.97
N GLN A 342 -9.92 6.70 -16.72
CA GLN A 342 -10.63 5.67 -15.97
C GLN A 342 -11.84 6.30 -15.28
N ASN A 343 -13.03 5.81 -15.59
CA ASN A 343 -14.28 6.40 -15.09
C ASN A 343 -14.67 5.88 -13.69
N ASP A 344 -14.03 4.84 -13.21
CA ASP A 344 -14.24 4.26 -11.87
C ASP A 344 -13.82 5.20 -10.73
N ILE A 345 -12.78 6.04 -10.94
CA ILE A 345 -12.31 6.99 -9.92
C ILE A 345 -13.39 7.93 -9.41
N TYR A 346 -14.35 8.30 -10.28
CA TYR A 346 -15.40 9.26 -9.94
C TYR A 346 -16.33 8.72 -8.85
N GLY A 347 -16.79 7.48 -9.01
CA GLY A 347 -17.69 6.85 -8.06
C GLY A 347 -17.05 6.60 -6.70
N ILE A 348 -15.84 6.11 -6.70
CA ILE A 348 -15.10 5.80 -5.47
C ILE A 348 -14.84 7.08 -4.66
N LEU A 349 -14.41 8.16 -5.32
CA LEU A 349 -14.16 9.42 -4.65
C LEU A 349 -15.44 10.05 -4.07
N VAL A 350 -16.53 10.09 -4.83
CA VAL A 350 -17.80 10.65 -4.32
C VAL A 350 -18.38 9.79 -3.20
N ASP A 351 -18.15 8.46 -3.22
CA ASP A 351 -18.56 7.59 -2.12
C ASP A 351 -17.84 7.94 -0.80
N VAL A 352 -16.53 8.16 -0.85
CA VAL A 352 -15.76 8.61 0.33
C VAL A 352 -16.21 9.98 0.83
N ILE A 353 -16.42 10.94 -0.09
CA ILE A 353 -16.96 12.25 0.27
C ILE A 353 -18.33 12.11 0.96
N HIS A 354 -19.22 11.27 0.43
CA HIS A 354 -20.52 11.01 1.02
C HIS A 354 -20.40 10.42 2.42
N GLN A 355 -19.55 9.42 2.62
CA GLN A 355 -19.35 8.79 3.93
C GLN A 355 -18.82 9.78 4.96
N GLU A 356 -17.85 10.62 4.61
CA GLU A 356 -17.32 11.66 5.49
C GLU A 356 -18.40 12.68 5.88
N LEU A 357 -19.17 13.17 4.89
CA LEU A 357 -20.24 14.14 5.14
C LEU A 357 -21.40 13.56 5.99
N VAL A 358 -21.72 12.29 5.85
CA VAL A 358 -22.73 11.61 6.67
C VAL A 358 -22.24 11.40 8.10
N LYS A 359 -21.01 10.91 8.27
CA LYS A 359 -20.41 10.58 9.57
C LYS A 359 -20.14 11.82 10.41
N PHE A 360 -19.69 12.90 9.76
CA PHE A 360 -19.24 14.13 10.41
C PHE A 360 -20.05 15.37 10.00
N LYS A 361 -21.36 15.21 9.86
CA LYS A 361 -22.31 16.22 9.37
C LYS A 361 -22.10 17.63 9.94
N ASN A 362 -21.65 17.76 11.19
CA ASN A 362 -21.46 19.04 11.89
C ASN A 362 -19.97 19.47 12.02
N ASP A 363 -19.02 18.59 11.74
CA ASP A 363 -17.59 18.78 12.03
C ASP A 363 -16.68 18.69 10.78
N THR A 364 -17.27 18.83 9.59
CA THR A 364 -16.50 18.83 8.33
C THR A 364 -16.17 20.26 7.94
N ASP A 365 -14.91 20.64 8.01
CA ASP A 365 -14.44 22.01 7.76
C ASP A 365 -14.62 22.44 6.28
N ASN A 366 -14.53 21.50 5.32
CA ASN A 366 -14.47 21.76 3.87
C ASN A 366 -15.76 21.36 3.12
N LYS A 367 -16.94 21.58 3.71
CA LYS A 367 -18.22 21.13 3.14
C LYS A 367 -18.52 21.71 1.76
N GLU A 368 -18.27 22.99 1.56
CA GLU A 368 -18.58 23.67 0.29
C GLU A 368 -17.59 23.27 -0.82
N GLU A 369 -16.34 23.02 -0.47
CA GLU A 369 -15.33 22.49 -1.39
C GLU A 369 -15.71 21.07 -1.82
N LEU A 370 -16.01 20.17 -0.87
CA LEU A 370 -16.44 18.79 -1.16
C LEU A 370 -17.73 18.75 -1.97
N TRP A 371 -18.67 19.64 -1.68
CA TRP A 371 -19.88 19.82 -2.50
C TRP A 371 -19.54 20.31 -3.91
N THR A 372 -18.58 21.20 -4.06
CA THR A 372 -18.14 21.71 -5.35
C THR A 372 -17.48 20.61 -6.18
N ILE A 373 -16.63 19.78 -5.58
CA ILE A 373 -16.04 18.59 -6.20
C ILE A 373 -17.13 17.62 -6.64
N THR A 374 -18.07 17.31 -5.75
CA THR A 374 -19.22 16.42 -6.05
C THR A 374 -20.01 16.90 -7.25
N LYS A 375 -20.32 18.20 -7.35
CA LYS A 375 -21.00 18.78 -8.50
C LYS A 375 -20.19 18.70 -9.79
N GLY A 376 -18.88 18.93 -9.70
CA GLY A 376 -17.95 18.83 -10.81
C GLY A 376 -17.91 17.41 -11.37
N ILE A 377 -17.75 16.43 -10.49
CA ILE A 377 -17.75 14.99 -10.87
C ILE A 377 -19.10 14.60 -11.48
N ALA A 378 -20.22 14.97 -10.87
CA ALA A 378 -21.55 14.67 -11.41
C ALA A 378 -21.78 15.29 -12.79
N TRP A 379 -21.16 16.45 -13.07
CA TRP A 379 -21.19 17.07 -14.40
C TRP A 379 -20.32 16.30 -15.41
N VAL A 380 -19.09 15.89 -15.03
CA VAL A 380 -18.20 15.09 -15.88
C VAL A 380 -18.85 13.75 -16.21
N VAL A 381 -19.36 13.04 -15.22
CA VAL A 381 -20.06 11.76 -15.39
C VAL A 381 -21.27 11.96 -16.31
N GLY A 382 -22.09 12.99 -16.09
CA GLY A 382 -23.26 13.27 -16.92
C GLY A 382 -22.96 13.53 -18.39
N LYS A 383 -21.74 13.93 -18.71
CA LYS A 383 -21.28 14.14 -20.09
C LYS A 383 -20.62 12.92 -20.72
N HIS A 384 -19.86 12.14 -19.92
CA HIS A 384 -18.88 11.19 -20.44
C HIS A 384 -19.13 9.73 -20.03
N TRP A 385 -20.16 9.43 -19.23
CA TRP A 385 -20.42 8.06 -18.75
C TRP A 385 -20.66 7.04 -19.88
N GLN A 386 -21.15 7.50 -21.04
CA GLN A 386 -21.38 6.65 -22.22
C GLN A 386 -20.10 6.34 -23.00
N GLU A 387 -19.02 7.07 -22.74
CA GLU A 387 -17.75 6.81 -23.41
C GLU A 387 -17.04 5.58 -22.80
N PRO A 388 -16.23 4.86 -23.60
CA PRO A 388 -15.37 3.80 -23.09
C PRO A 388 -14.18 4.38 -22.31
N ASP A 389 -13.50 3.51 -21.57
CA ASP A 389 -12.33 3.84 -20.77
C ASP A 389 -11.33 2.67 -20.69
N LYS A 390 -10.29 2.80 -19.84
CA LYS A 390 -9.25 1.77 -19.61
C LYS A 390 -9.62 0.77 -18.51
N GLY A 391 -10.69 1.03 -17.75
CA GLY A 391 -11.13 0.22 -16.62
C GLY A 391 -10.17 0.19 -15.44
N ILE A 392 -10.58 -0.49 -14.38
CA ILE A 392 -9.82 -0.61 -13.12
C ILE A 392 -8.45 -1.29 -13.31
N TRP A 393 -8.31 -2.16 -14.31
CA TRP A 393 -7.09 -2.95 -14.56
C TRP A 393 -6.10 -2.27 -15.51
N GLU A 394 -6.38 -1.02 -15.91
CA GLU A 394 -5.43 -0.16 -16.64
C GLU A 394 -5.02 -0.72 -18.01
N PHE A 395 -5.98 -1.28 -18.77
CA PHE A 395 -5.71 -1.76 -20.14
C PHE A 395 -5.03 -0.67 -20.98
N ARG A 396 -3.95 -1.01 -21.66
CA ARG A 396 -3.14 -0.01 -22.38
C ARG A 396 -3.56 0.20 -23.83
N THR A 397 -4.09 -0.83 -24.51
CA THR A 397 -4.38 -0.78 -25.95
C THR A 397 -5.80 -0.33 -26.27
N GLU A 398 -6.82 -0.93 -25.66
CA GLU A 398 -8.22 -0.70 -26.03
C GLU A 398 -9.03 -0.02 -24.94
N ASP A 399 -9.85 0.95 -25.36
CA ASP A 399 -10.91 1.49 -24.52
C ASP A 399 -12.15 0.62 -24.70
N ARG A 400 -12.76 0.18 -23.58
CA ARG A 400 -13.96 -0.66 -23.55
C ARG A 400 -15.02 -0.07 -22.64
N HIS A 401 -16.27 -0.51 -22.80
CA HIS A 401 -17.33 -0.20 -21.86
C HIS A 401 -17.26 -1.17 -20.67
N PHE A 402 -16.29 -0.98 -19.78
CA PHE A 402 -16.12 -1.82 -18.61
C PHE A 402 -17.29 -1.69 -17.66
N THR A 403 -17.88 -2.83 -17.29
CA THR A 403 -19.06 -2.89 -16.41
C THR A 403 -18.81 -2.18 -15.08
N PHE A 404 -17.66 -2.42 -14.45
CA PHE A 404 -17.35 -1.78 -13.17
C PHE A 404 -17.20 -0.26 -13.29
N SER A 405 -16.59 0.25 -14.35
CA SER A 405 -16.53 1.70 -14.62
C SER A 405 -17.91 2.33 -14.75
N LYS A 406 -18.86 1.65 -15.42
CA LYS A 406 -20.24 2.12 -15.54
C LYS A 406 -20.96 2.09 -14.20
N VAL A 407 -20.77 1.04 -13.40
CA VAL A 407 -21.32 0.95 -12.04
C VAL A 407 -20.82 2.12 -11.20
N LEU A 408 -19.55 2.48 -11.27
CA LEU A 408 -19.00 3.60 -10.52
C LEU A 408 -19.44 4.97 -11.05
N CYS A 409 -19.75 5.09 -12.34
CA CYS A 409 -20.47 6.27 -12.83
C CYS A 409 -21.86 6.39 -12.18
N TRP A 410 -22.60 5.27 -12.06
CA TRP A 410 -23.86 5.24 -11.32
C TRP A 410 -23.68 5.63 -9.85
N VAL A 411 -22.65 5.06 -9.18
CA VAL A 411 -22.32 5.38 -7.77
C VAL A 411 -22.10 6.89 -7.59
N ALA A 412 -21.32 7.52 -8.48
CA ALA A 412 -21.06 8.95 -8.43
C ALA A 412 -22.35 9.78 -8.40
N ILE A 413 -23.31 9.46 -9.28
CA ILE A 413 -24.60 10.18 -9.36
C ILE A 413 -25.49 9.84 -8.16
N ASN A 414 -25.57 8.57 -7.75
CA ASN A 414 -26.32 8.14 -6.57
C ASN A 414 -25.84 8.86 -5.29
N ARG A 415 -24.52 8.93 -5.10
CA ARG A 415 -23.96 9.65 -3.93
C ARG A 415 -24.13 11.17 -4.04
N ALA A 416 -24.03 11.75 -5.25
CA ALA A 416 -24.32 13.17 -5.47
C ALA A 416 -25.77 13.53 -5.12
N ILE A 417 -26.74 12.65 -5.43
CA ILE A 417 -28.14 12.78 -5.01
C ILE A 417 -28.24 12.82 -3.48
N LYS A 418 -27.66 11.82 -2.80
CA LYS A 418 -27.67 11.71 -1.32
C LYS A 418 -27.02 12.93 -0.64
N ILE A 419 -25.89 13.42 -1.16
CA ILE A 419 -25.23 14.63 -0.66
C ILE A 419 -26.10 15.88 -0.91
N SER A 420 -26.76 15.96 -2.07
CA SER A 420 -27.72 17.05 -2.40
C SER A 420 -28.88 17.11 -1.42
N GLU A 421 -29.46 15.95 -1.08
CA GLU A 421 -30.52 15.83 -0.09
C GLU A 421 -30.01 16.19 1.32
N LEU A 422 -28.81 15.73 1.71
CA LEU A 422 -28.18 16.05 2.99
C LEU A 422 -28.00 17.57 3.20
N PHE A 423 -27.70 18.30 2.12
CA PHE A 423 -27.50 19.76 2.14
C PHE A 423 -28.74 20.58 1.77
N ASN A 424 -29.88 19.94 1.50
CA ASN A 424 -31.11 20.57 1.00
C ASN A 424 -30.89 21.40 -0.29
N LYS A 425 -29.97 20.96 -1.17
CA LYS A 425 -29.60 21.62 -2.44
C LYS A 425 -30.30 20.93 -3.61
N THR A 426 -31.59 21.18 -3.81
CA THR A 426 -32.50 20.42 -4.69
C THR A 426 -32.48 20.79 -6.18
N SER A 427 -31.83 21.89 -6.58
CA SER A 427 -31.91 22.45 -7.93
C SER A 427 -31.52 21.51 -9.09
N LYS A 428 -30.72 20.46 -8.84
CA LYS A 428 -30.29 19.47 -9.82
C LYS A 428 -30.83 18.08 -9.58
N LEU A 429 -31.61 17.89 -8.53
CA LEU A 429 -32.02 16.59 -8.00
C LEU A 429 -32.76 15.73 -9.04
N GLU A 430 -33.80 16.29 -9.70
CA GLU A 430 -34.59 15.56 -10.69
C GLU A 430 -33.75 15.16 -11.93
N ARG A 431 -32.86 16.04 -12.37
CA ARG A 431 -31.94 15.71 -13.45
C ARG A 431 -30.99 14.57 -13.08
N TRP A 432 -30.48 14.56 -11.87
CA TRP A 432 -29.58 13.50 -11.40
C TRP A 432 -30.32 12.18 -11.19
N LYS A 433 -31.56 12.19 -10.68
CA LYS A 433 -32.40 10.98 -10.58
C LYS A 433 -32.68 10.37 -11.96
N THR A 434 -33.00 11.20 -12.93
CA THR A 434 -33.18 10.74 -14.33
C THR A 434 -31.89 10.12 -14.88
N LEU A 435 -30.74 10.75 -14.64
CA LEU A 435 -29.43 10.25 -15.09
C LEU A 435 -29.05 8.94 -14.36
N GLU A 436 -29.26 8.87 -13.05
CA GLU A 436 -29.02 7.65 -12.25
C GLU A 436 -29.79 6.47 -12.82
N GLN A 437 -31.09 6.66 -13.09
CA GLN A 437 -31.93 5.61 -13.65
C GLN A 437 -31.49 5.22 -15.07
N ALA A 438 -31.09 6.18 -15.90
CA ALA A 438 -30.60 5.92 -17.25
C ALA A 438 -29.33 5.07 -17.22
N ILE A 439 -28.34 5.42 -16.36
CA ILE A 439 -27.10 4.63 -16.20
C ILE A 439 -27.43 3.23 -15.68
N LYS A 440 -28.31 3.11 -14.70
CA LYS A 440 -28.69 1.80 -14.13
C LYS A 440 -29.33 0.90 -15.17
N ASN A 441 -30.26 1.41 -15.98
CA ASN A 441 -30.92 0.64 -17.01
C ASN A 441 -29.93 0.16 -18.08
N ASP A 442 -29.03 1.05 -18.52
CA ASP A 442 -27.99 0.74 -19.50
C ASP A 442 -27.06 -0.39 -19.03
N ILE A 443 -26.64 -0.36 -17.76
CA ILE A 443 -25.82 -1.42 -17.16
C ILE A 443 -26.58 -2.76 -17.12
N LEU A 444 -27.83 -2.75 -16.64
CA LEU A 444 -28.64 -3.97 -16.52
C LEU A 444 -28.95 -4.61 -17.88
N GLU A 445 -29.04 -3.80 -18.94
CA GLU A 445 -29.30 -4.26 -20.30
C GLU A 445 -28.02 -4.78 -20.98
N ASN A 446 -26.88 -4.07 -20.85
CA ASN A 446 -25.71 -4.33 -21.68
C ASN A 446 -24.59 -5.14 -20.98
N ALA A 447 -24.55 -5.16 -19.64
CA ALA A 447 -23.52 -5.87 -18.88
C ALA A 447 -23.91 -7.31 -18.51
N TRP A 448 -25.21 -7.65 -18.57
CA TRP A 448 -25.69 -9.00 -18.31
C TRP A 448 -25.54 -9.88 -19.54
N ASN A 449 -24.90 -11.03 -19.39
CA ASN A 449 -24.77 -12.03 -20.46
C ASN A 449 -25.64 -13.24 -20.16
N GLU A 450 -26.63 -13.50 -21.03
CA GLU A 450 -27.59 -14.59 -20.84
C GLU A 450 -26.95 -15.98 -20.99
N GLU A 451 -25.91 -16.14 -21.78
CA GLU A 451 -25.21 -17.41 -21.93
C GLU A 451 -24.36 -17.72 -20.69
N MET A 452 -23.66 -16.72 -20.17
CA MET A 452 -22.85 -16.84 -18.96
C MET A 452 -23.67 -16.81 -17.68
N GLN A 453 -24.92 -16.34 -17.75
CA GLN A 453 -25.78 -16.07 -16.58
C GLN A 453 -25.05 -15.21 -15.53
N ALA A 454 -24.33 -14.20 -15.99
CA ALA A 454 -23.48 -13.35 -15.16
C ALA A 454 -23.34 -11.94 -15.73
N PHE A 455 -23.03 -10.97 -14.88
CA PHE A 455 -22.45 -9.71 -15.30
C PHE A 455 -21.00 -9.96 -15.75
N THR A 456 -20.65 -9.43 -16.92
CA THR A 456 -19.34 -9.64 -17.56
C THR A 456 -18.42 -8.43 -17.41
N GLN A 457 -17.14 -8.59 -17.75
CA GLN A 457 -16.10 -7.57 -17.65
C GLN A 457 -16.47 -6.27 -18.39
N SER A 458 -16.96 -6.41 -19.62
CA SER A 458 -17.35 -5.28 -20.47
C SER A 458 -18.60 -5.63 -21.27
N TYR A 459 -19.28 -4.61 -21.79
CA TYR A 459 -20.48 -4.78 -22.58
C TYR A 459 -20.24 -5.67 -23.81
N GLY A 460 -21.12 -6.65 -23.99
CA GLY A 460 -21.06 -7.61 -25.08
C GLY A 460 -19.97 -8.67 -25.00
N SER A 461 -19.15 -8.68 -23.94
CA SER A 461 -18.14 -9.72 -23.73
C SER A 461 -18.73 -10.98 -23.04
N LYS A 462 -17.97 -12.08 -23.07
CA LYS A 462 -18.23 -13.29 -22.27
C LYS A 462 -17.23 -13.43 -21.13
N ASP A 463 -16.28 -12.51 -21.01
CA ASP A 463 -15.23 -12.57 -20.01
C ASP A 463 -15.78 -12.19 -18.63
N LEU A 464 -15.44 -12.97 -17.63
CA LEU A 464 -15.74 -12.69 -16.24
C LEU A 464 -14.63 -11.83 -15.61
N ASP A 465 -15.00 -11.02 -14.63
CA ASP A 465 -14.11 -10.08 -13.97
C ASP A 465 -14.44 -9.98 -12.48
N ALA A 466 -13.42 -10.07 -11.63
CA ALA A 466 -13.58 -9.98 -10.18
C ALA A 466 -14.13 -8.63 -9.71
N SER A 467 -13.92 -7.53 -10.45
CA SER A 467 -14.39 -6.20 -10.04
C SER A 467 -15.91 -6.08 -9.98
N VAL A 468 -16.66 -6.89 -10.76
CA VAL A 468 -18.14 -6.86 -10.72
C VAL A 468 -18.70 -7.40 -9.40
N LEU A 469 -17.92 -8.15 -8.62
CA LEU A 469 -18.28 -8.55 -7.25
C LEU A 469 -18.56 -7.35 -6.34
N LEU A 470 -17.97 -6.20 -6.62
CA LEU A 470 -18.16 -4.97 -5.85
C LEU A 470 -19.50 -4.26 -6.11
N MET A 471 -20.31 -4.70 -7.07
CA MET A 471 -21.62 -4.09 -7.38
C MET A 471 -22.52 -4.01 -6.14
N GLU A 472 -22.51 -5.05 -5.30
CA GLU A 472 -23.27 -5.09 -4.04
C GLU A 472 -22.69 -4.11 -3.01
N SER A 473 -21.38 -4.09 -2.83
CA SER A 473 -20.71 -3.26 -1.81
C SER A 473 -20.94 -1.76 -2.03
N TYR A 474 -21.17 -1.34 -3.26
CA TYR A 474 -21.55 0.03 -3.62
C TYR A 474 -23.06 0.25 -3.65
N GLY A 475 -23.89 -0.80 -3.41
CA GLY A 475 -25.34 -0.73 -3.36
C GLY A 475 -26.01 -0.58 -4.72
N PHE A 476 -25.34 -1.01 -5.80
CA PHE A 476 -25.93 -1.05 -7.14
C PHE A 476 -26.97 -2.16 -7.28
N ILE A 477 -26.68 -3.31 -6.68
CA ILE A 477 -27.51 -4.52 -6.68
C ILE A 477 -27.62 -5.07 -5.25
N ASP A 478 -28.70 -5.75 -4.94
CA ASP A 478 -28.89 -6.42 -3.64
C ASP A 478 -28.18 -7.78 -3.62
N ALA A 479 -27.60 -8.18 -2.49
CA ALA A 479 -26.96 -9.46 -2.29
C ALA A 479 -27.86 -10.67 -2.57
N LYS A 480 -29.19 -10.51 -2.41
CA LYS A 480 -30.21 -11.55 -2.67
C LYS A 480 -30.72 -11.54 -4.10
N ASP A 481 -30.28 -10.61 -4.94
CA ASP A 481 -30.69 -10.57 -6.34
C ASP A 481 -30.17 -11.84 -7.07
N PRO A 482 -31.06 -12.59 -7.76
CA PRO A 482 -30.65 -13.81 -8.46
C PRO A 482 -29.51 -13.59 -9.47
N LYS A 483 -29.47 -12.45 -10.15
CA LYS A 483 -28.41 -12.11 -11.09
C LYS A 483 -27.06 -11.93 -10.37
N TYR A 484 -27.06 -11.30 -9.19
CA TYR A 484 -25.83 -11.15 -8.41
C TYR A 484 -25.34 -12.51 -7.89
N ILE A 485 -26.22 -13.31 -7.29
CA ILE A 485 -25.90 -14.66 -6.80
C ILE A 485 -25.34 -15.53 -7.95
N SER A 486 -25.96 -15.48 -9.12
CA SER A 486 -25.50 -16.21 -10.30
C SER A 486 -24.11 -15.73 -10.74
N THR A 487 -23.87 -14.41 -10.75
CA THR A 487 -22.56 -13.83 -11.08
C THR A 487 -21.47 -14.28 -10.12
N VAL A 488 -21.73 -14.24 -8.80
CA VAL A 488 -20.77 -14.72 -7.77
C VAL A 488 -20.42 -16.20 -8.01
N LYS A 489 -21.41 -17.04 -8.30
CA LYS A 489 -21.19 -18.47 -8.58
C LYS A 489 -20.42 -18.70 -9.87
N ALA A 490 -20.71 -17.95 -10.93
CA ALA A 490 -20.00 -18.04 -12.21
C ALA A 490 -18.52 -17.66 -12.04
N ILE A 491 -18.25 -16.54 -11.36
CA ILE A 491 -16.88 -16.09 -11.03
C ILE A 491 -16.16 -17.14 -10.19
N GLY A 492 -16.80 -17.66 -9.14
CA GLY A 492 -16.20 -18.69 -8.30
C GLY A 492 -15.87 -19.97 -9.07
N LYS A 493 -16.69 -20.36 -10.04
CA LYS A 493 -16.44 -21.53 -10.88
C LYS A 493 -15.31 -21.33 -11.89
N ASP A 494 -15.24 -20.16 -12.50
CA ASP A 494 -14.32 -19.89 -13.62
C ASP A 494 -13.00 -19.27 -13.17
N LEU A 495 -13.04 -18.24 -12.32
CA LEU A 495 -11.85 -17.48 -11.96
C LEU A 495 -11.08 -18.06 -10.75
N THR A 496 -11.61 -19.06 -10.04
CA THR A 496 -10.91 -19.67 -8.91
C THR A 496 -9.91 -20.73 -9.38
N ASN A 497 -8.72 -20.67 -8.82
CA ASN A 497 -7.71 -21.71 -8.91
C ASN A 497 -7.18 -22.02 -7.51
N ASP A 498 -7.47 -23.19 -6.99
CA ASP A 498 -7.09 -23.65 -5.66
C ASP A 498 -7.38 -22.60 -4.55
N GLY A 499 -8.61 -22.07 -4.54
CA GLY A 499 -9.10 -21.09 -3.54
C GLY A 499 -8.55 -19.66 -3.67
N LEU A 500 -7.71 -19.39 -4.66
CA LEU A 500 -7.23 -18.06 -5.02
C LEU A 500 -7.92 -17.60 -6.31
N LEU A 501 -8.16 -16.30 -6.47
CA LEU A 501 -8.94 -15.77 -7.58
C LEU A 501 -8.06 -14.99 -8.56
N TYR A 502 -8.21 -15.30 -9.87
CA TYR A 502 -7.75 -14.42 -10.94
C TYR A 502 -8.54 -13.10 -10.93
N ARG A 503 -7.94 -12.00 -11.36
CA ARG A 503 -8.68 -10.76 -11.65
C ARG A 503 -9.61 -10.93 -12.86
N TYR A 504 -9.15 -11.64 -13.91
CA TYR A 504 -9.85 -12.12 -15.10
C TYR A 504 -8.98 -13.18 -15.80
N LYS A 505 -9.54 -13.87 -16.80
CA LYS A 505 -8.83 -14.92 -17.57
C LYS A 505 -8.77 -14.65 -19.07
N ASN A 506 -8.92 -13.41 -19.51
CA ASN A 506 -8.72 -13.03 -20.91
C ASN A 506 -7.33 -12.43 -21.11
N GLU A 507 -6.82 -12.48 -22.34
CA GLU A 507 -5.57 -11.81 -22.70
C GLU A 507 -5.72 -10.29 -22.58
N ASP A 508 -4.67 -9.66 -22.05
CA ASP A 508 -4.47 -8.23 -22.03
C ASP A 508 -3.20 -7.85 -22.82
N ASP A 509 -2.74 -6.61 -22.66
CA ASP A 509 -1.55 -6.07 -23.34
C ASP A 509 -0.24 -6.84 -23.05
N PHE A 510 -0.25 -7.69 -22.03
CA PHE A 510 0.91 -8.43 -21.53
C PHE A 510 0.68 -9.95 -21.48
N GLY A 511 -0.38 -10.46 -22.13
CA GLY A 511 -0.79 -11.86 -22.15
C GLY A 511 -1.82 -12.21 -21.05
N LEU A 512 -1.96 -13.49 -20.75
CA LEU A 512 -2.86 -13.96 -19.69
C LEU A 512 -2.26 -13.66 -18.31
N PRO A 513 -3.06 -13.19 -17.32
CA PRO A 513 -2.62 -13.15 -15.94
C PRO A 513 -2.27 -14.57 -15.45
N SER A 514 -1.12 -14.70 -14.80
CA SER A 514 -0.60 -16.02 -14.35
C SER A 514 -0.55 -16.15 -12.82
N SER A 515 -0.87 -15.07 -12.09
CA SER A 515 -0.94 -15.01 -10.62
C SER A 515 -2.35 -14.66 -10.14
N SER A 516 -2.61 -14.92 -8.85
CA SER A 516 -3.81 -14.46 -8.16
C SER A 516 -3.62 -13.03 -7.71
N PHE A 517 -4.51 -12.13 -8.10
CA PHE A 517 -4.54 -10.80 -7.54
C PHE A 517 -5.21 -10.84 -6.15
N THR A 518 -4.45 -10.60 -5.10
CA THR A 518 -4.85 -10.89 -3.70
C THR A 518 -6.18 -10.28 -3.32
N ILE A 519 -6.42 -9.01 -3.67
CA ILE A 519 -7.68 -8.30 -3.33
C ILE A 519 -8.90 -8.97 -3.96
N CYS A 520 -8.78 -9.56 -5.16
CA CYS A 520 -9.89 -10.25 -5.84
C CYS A 520 -10.39 -11.45 -5.04
N THR A 521 -9.48 -12.19 -4.40
CA THR A 521 -9.84 -13.28 -3.51
C THR A 521 -10.61 -12.76 -2.29
N PHE A 522 -10.22 -11.64 -1.69
CA PHE A 522 -10.97 -11.01 -0.60
C PHE A 522 -12.36 -10.52 -1.06
N TRP A 523 -12.49 -9.94 -2.26
CA TRP A 523 -13.79 -9.54 -2.79
C TRP A 523 -14.73 -10.74 -2.97
N TYR A 524 -14.19 -11.87 -3.47
CA TYR A 524 -14.97 -13.10 -3.60
C TYR A 524 -15.41 -13.65 -2.25
N ILE A 525 -14.54 -13.67 -1.24
CA ILE A 525 -14.87 -14.08 0.13
C ILE A 525 -15.98 -13.20 0.71
N ASN A 526 -15.86 -11.87 0.54
CA ASN A 526 -16.91 -10.94 0.97
C ASN A 526 -18.25 -11.22 0.25
N SER A 527 -18.22 -11.51 -1.05
CA SER A 527 -19.43 -11.83 -1.83
C SER A 527 -20.07 -13.14 -1.38
N LEU A 528 -19.27 -14.17 -1.08
CA LEU A 528 -19.77 -15.42 -0.48
C LEU A 528 -20.49 -15.17 0.84
N ASN A 529 -19.87 -14.39 1.73
CA ASN A 529 -20.50 -14.02 3.00
C ASN A 529 -21.83 -13.27 2.80
N LYS A 530 -21.90 -12.36 1.83
CA LYS A 530 -23.09 -11.55 1.53
C LYS A 530 -24.23 -12.35 0.93
N ILE A 531 -23.97 -13.38 0.11
CA ILE A 531 -25.00 -14.25 -0.45
C ILE A 531 -25.40 -15.38 0.52
N GLY A 532 -24.84 -15.44 1.72
CA GLY A 532 -25.19 -16.39 2.79
C GLY A 532 -24.30 -17.64 2.88
N GLU A 533 -23.24 -17.75 2.06
CA GLU A 533 -22.28 -18.85 2.10
C GLU A 533 -21.17 -18.57 3.18
N VAL A 534 -21.61 -18.33 4.43
CA VAL A 534 -20.76 -17.79 5.51
C VAL A 534 -19.62 -18.74 5.88
N GLU A 535 -19.90 -20.05 6.01
CA GLU A 535 -18.90 -21.03 6.40
C GLU A 535 -17.81 -21.18 5.32
N GLU A 536 -18.22 -21.15 4.06
CA GLU A 536 -17.29 -21.19 2.94
C GLU A 536 -16.43 -19.91 2.90
N ALA A 537 -17.03 -18.76 3.11
CA ALA A 537 -16.31 -17.48 3.20
C ALA A 537 -15.27 -17.52 4.32
N ARG A 538 -15.63 -18.02 5.52
CA ARG A 538 -14.72 -18.15 6.66
C ARG A 538 -13.56 -19.09 6.34
N ARG A 539 -13.85 -20.27 5.78
CA ARG A 539 -12.85 -21.27 5.40
C ARG A 539 -11.84 -20.71 4.39
N GLN A 540 -12.32 -19.97 3.39
CA GLN A 540 -11.44 -19.35 2.39
C GLN A 540 -10.62 -18.20 2.97
N PHE A 541 -11.21 -17.41 3.87
CA PHE A 541 -10.49 -16.35 4.55
C PHE A 541 -9.33 -16.89 5.40
N GLU A 542 -9.60 -17.90 6.25
CA GLU A 542 -8.57 -18.55 7.08
C GLU A 542 -7.42 -19.11 6.23
N ARG A 543 -7.75 -19.68 5.07
CA ARG A 543 -6.75 -20.17 4.13
C ARG A 543 -5.92 -19.04 3.53
N LEU A 544 -6.57 -17.95 3.08
CA LEU A 544 -5.92 -16.82 2.43
C LEU A 544 -4.95 -16.10 3.37
N ILE A 545 -5.35 -15.85 4.61
CA ILE A 545 -4.48 -15.19 5.59
C ILE A 545 -3.26 -16.05 5.97
N GLY A 546 -3.37 -17.38 5.83
CA GLY A 546 -2.26 -18.31 6.01
C GLY A 546 -1.13 -18.15 4.97
N PHE A 547 -1.36 -17.43 3.87
CA PHE A 547 -0.35 -17.11 2.85
C PHE A 547 0.37 -15.79 3.11
N SER A 548 -0.01 -15.01 4.11
CA SER A 548 0.76 -13.84 4.54
C SER A 548 2.18 -14.24 4.95
N ASN A 549 3.10 -13.28 4.95
CA ASN A 549 4.44 -13.56 5.47
C ASN A 549 4.44 -13.77 6.99
N HIS A 550 5.61 -14.08 7.56
CA HIS A 550 5.79 -14.36 9.00
C HIS A 550 5.36 -13.22 9.93
N LEU A 551 5.12 -12.02 9.42
CA LEU A 551 4.68 -10.83 10.15
C LEU A 551 3.22 -10.43 9.85
N GLY A 552 2.48 -11.24 9.08
CA GLY A 552 1.10 -10.97 8.68
C GLY A 552 0.97 -9.92 7.58
N LEU A 553 2.04 -9.66 6.82
CA LEU A 553 2.03 -8.72 5.70
C LEU A 553 1.69 -9.44 4.38
N MET A 554 1.00 -8.72 3.49
CA MET A 554 0.55 -9.22 2.20
C MET A 554 1.02 -8.34 1.04
N SER A 555 1.31 -8.99 -0.07
CA SER A 555 1.68 -8.36 -1.34
C SER A 555 0.48 -8.21 -2.27
N GLU A 556 0.74 -7.70 -3.46
CA GLU A 556 -0.22 -7.54 -4.55
C GLU A 556 -0.79 -8.86 -5.02
N ASP A 557 0.08 -9.83 -5.29
CA ASP A 557 -0.23 -11.11 -5.90
C ASP A 557 0.21 -12.28 -5.03
N ILE A 558 -0.39 -13.44 -5.32
CA ILE A 558 0.01 -14.74 -4.77
C ILE A 558 0.15 -15.73 -5.93
N ASP A 559 1.28 -16.40 -6.01
CA ASP A 559 1.53 -17.45 -6.98
C ASP A 559 0.58 -18.65 -6.78
N PHE A 560 -0.06 -19.09 -7.83
CA PHE A 560 -1.07 -20.16 -7.73
C PHE A 560 -0.48 -21.52 -7.32
N GLU A 561 0.76 -21.82 -7.70
CA GLU A 561 1.39 -23.11 -7.41
C GLU A 561 2.12 -23.11 -6.08
N THR A 562 3.01 -22.15 -5.92
CA THR A 562 3.91 -22.09 -4.76
C THR A 562 3.31 -21.38 -3.54
N LYS A 563 2.18 -20.67 -3.71
CA LYS A 563 1.53 -19.83 -2.69
C LYS A 563 2.43 -18.71 -2.16
N ARG A 564 3.43 -18.29 -2.94
CA ARG A 564 4.34 -17.20 -2.58
C ARG A 564 3.73 -15.86 -2.87
N LEU A 565 4.09 -14.92 -2.04
CA LEU A 565 3.80 -13.51 -2.26
C LEU A 565 4.58 -12.98 -3.46
N LEU A 566 3.90 -12.26 -4.34
CA LEU A 566 4.40 -11.65 -5.57
C LEU A 566 3.89 -10.22 -5.69
N GLY A 567 4.43 -9.46 -6.65
CA GLY A 567 4.04 -8.07 -6.86
C GLY A 567 4.53 -7.14 -5.76
N ASN A 568 4.12 -5.87 -5.83
CA ASN A 568 4.59 -4.84 -4.92
C ASN A 568 4.14 -5.07 -3.47
N PHE A 569 5.00 -4.67 -2.50
CA PHE A 569 4.92 -5.10 -1.11
C PHE A 569 5.31 -3.99 -0.11
N PRO A 570 4.66 -3.94 1.08
CA PRO A 570 3.31 -4.44 1.29
C PRO A 570 2.30 -3.63 0.50
N GLN A 571 1.22 -4.24 0.02
CA GLN A 571 0.26 -3.55 -0.83
C GLN A 571 -0.96 -3.04 -0.04
N ALA A 572 -1.33 -1.77 -0.25
CA ALA A 572 -2.46 -1.14 0.41
C ALA A 572 -3.80 -1.85 0.11
N TYR A 573 -4.04 -2.26 -1.14
CA TYR A 573 -5.24 -2.98 -1.56
C TYR A 573 -5.46 -4.27 -0.77
N SER A 574 -4.42 -5.09 -0.65
CA SER A 574 -4.47 -6.36 0.07
C SER A 574 -4.79 -6.16 1.54
N HIS A 575 -4.16 -5.16 2.18
CA HIS A 575 -4.38 -4.86 3.59
C HIS A 575 -5.75 -4.22 3.89
N LEU A 576 -6.25 -3.32 3.02
CA LEU A 576 -7.60 -2.77 3.21
C LEU A 576 -8.67 -3.85 3.07
N ALA A 577 -8.51 -4.75 2.09
CA ALA A 577 -9.47 -5.82 1.86
C ALA A 577 -9.44 -6.89 2.98
N LEU A 578 -8.27 -7.18 3.53
CA LEU A 578 -8.12 -8.02 4.73
C LEU A 578 -8.94 -7.43 5.90
N ILE A 579 -8.78 -6.13 6.19
CA ILE A 579 -9.52 -5.47 7.28
C ILE A 579 -11.04 -5.56 7.03
N GLU A 580 -11.50 -5.19 5.83
CA GLU A 580 -12.92 -5.18 5.49
C GLU A 580 -13.53 -6.59 5.62
N THR A 581 -12.84 -7.60 5.11
CA THR A 581 -13.28 -9.00 5.17
C THR A 581 -13.31 -9.53 6.61
N ALA A 582 -12.26 -9.27 7.38
CA ALA A 582 -12.19 -9.67 8.78
C ALA A 582 -13.33 -9.06 9.62
N ILE A 583 -13.64 -7.77 9.42
CA ILE A 583 -14.75 -7.08 10.09
C ILE A 583 -16.10 -7.67 9.68
N ASN A 584 -16.30 -7.95 8.38
CA ASN A 584 -17.56 -8.51 7.87
C ASN A 584 -17.81 -9.92 8.42
N LEU A 585 -16.78 -10.75 8.47
CA LEU A 585 -16.87 -12.11 9.02
C LEU A 585 -17.04 -12.11 10.56
N SER A 586 -16.51 -11.11 11.26
CA SER A 586 -16.72 -10.97 12.71
C SER A 586 -18.17 -10.58 13.07
N LYS A 587 -18.90 -9.96 12.15
CA LYS A 587 -20.31 -9.55 12.34
C LYS A 587 -21.33 -10.62 11.92
N ALA A 588 -20.90 -11.65 11.23
CA ALA A 588 -21.74 -12.70 10.64
C ALA A 588 -21.99 -13.90 11.59
N ASN A 589 -22.08 -13.65 12.90
CA ASN A 589 -22.44 -14.66 13.91
C ASN A 589 -23.94 -14.74 14.14
#